data_b5dd6e201cccc5462fda947b630857ec
#
_entry.id   b5dd6e201cccc5462fda947b630857ec
#
_cell.length_a   1.000
_cell.length_b   1.000
_cell.length_c   1.000
_cell.angle_alpha   90.00
_cell.angle_beta   90.00
_cell.angle_gamma   90.00
#
_symmetry.space_group_name_H-M   'P 1'
#
loop_
_entity.id
_entity.type
_entity.pdbx_description
1 polymer ?
#
loop_
_entity_poly.entity_id
_entity_poly.type
_entity_poly.pdbx_seq_one_letter_code
_entity_poly.pdbx_strand_id
1 'polypeptide(L)'
;MTNSAPSVSDKKVFWTPSRTLFTFGVLALVAAFMLPACQSDAISSQPNAPAPGANQPAASAKPAANAPRPPLPASVLNTELKDIEGKTFKLSDYAGKVVIVNIWATWCGPCRKEIPDLIKVSNEYKSRGVELIGMTNEDPTEDEAVVKEFVKTQEIPYRIAWGNQSFELGLMQGNVKNVVPQSFVITGDGRVVLHLTGFNEATTPQRLRQGIEQALSSKG
;
A
#
# COMPACT_ATOMS: atom_id res chain seq x y z
N MET A 1 -14.68 41.09 43.36
CA MET A 1 -13.93 41.45 42.17
C MET A 1 -14.27 40.40 41.11
N THR A 2 -15.16 40.79 40.22
CA THR A 2 -15.81 39.97 39.22
C THR A 2 -14.91 39.86 37.99
N ASN A 3 -14.54 38.67 37.56
CA ASN A 3 -13.78 38.47 36.36
C ASN A 3 -14.66 37.80 35.29
N SER A 4 -15.06 38.61 34.32
CA SER A 4 -15.91 38.22 33.19
C SER A 4 -15.07 37.53 32.12
N ALA A 5 -15.50 36.35 31.68
CA ALA A 5 -14.97 35.65 30.52
C ALA A 5 -15.46 36.28 29.20
N PRO A 6 -14.67 36.33 28.12
CA PRO A 6 -15.10 36.83 26.83
C PRO A 6 -15.94 35.81 26.06
N SER A 7 -17.02 36.30 25.46
CA SER A 7 -17.98 35.58 24.62
C SER A 7 -17.36 35.16 23.29
N VAL A 8 -17.56 33.90 22.91
CA VAL A 8 -17.23 33.34 21.60
C VAL A 8 -18.28 33.82 20.59
N SER A 9 -17.84 34.61 19.62
CA SER A 9 -18.65 35.09 18.50
C SER A 9 -18.86 34.01 17.45
N ASP A 10 -20.12 33.59 17.29
CA ASP A 10 -20.60 32.72 16.20
C ASP A 10 -20.39 33.38 14.83
N LYS A 11 -19.42 32.89 14.06
CA LYS A 11 -19.33 33.18 12.63
C LYS A 11 -20.15 32.16 11.85
N LYS A 12 -21.41 32.51 11.57
CA LYS A 12 -22.24 31.78 10.59
C LYS A 12 -21.62 31.93 9.19
N VAL A 13 -21.06 30.88 8.68
CA VAL A 13 -20.64 30.78 7.27
C VAL A 13 -21.91 30.51 6.44
N PHE A 14 -22.33 31.51 5.68
CA PHE A 14 -23.43 31.43 4.72
C PHE A 14 -22.92 30.69 3.46
N TRP A 15 -23.39 29.48 3.26
CA TRP A 15 -23.15 28.70 2.04
C TRP A 15 -24.24 29.03 1.02
N THR A 16 -23.91 29.73 -0.07
CA THR A 16 -24.82 29.99 -1.19
C THR A 16 -24.59 28.95 -2.28
N PRO A 17 -25.61 28.16 -2.70
CA PRO A 17 -25.48 27.28 -3.84
C PRO A 17 -25.64 28.08 -5.14
N SER A 18 -24.58 28.18 -5.93
CA SER A 18 -24.62 28.71 -7.30
C SER A 18 -25.25 27.67 -8.24
N ARG A 19 -26.50 27.94 -8.65
CA ARG A 19 -27.20 27.18 -9.70
C ARG A 19 -26.73 27.70 -11.07
N THR A 20 -25.86 26.98 -11.75
CA THR A 20 -25.65 27.18 -13.19
C THR A 20 -26.55 26.22 -13.96
N LEU A 21 -27.56 26.82 -14.59
CA LEU A 21 -28.38 26.17 -15.62
C LEU A 21 -27.52 25.95 -16.87
N PHE A 22 -27.32 24.71 -17.26
CA PHE A 22 -26.89 24.37 -18.61
C PHE A 22 -28.11 23.94 -19.42
N THR A 23 -28.47 24.82 -20.37
CA THR A 23 -29.51 24.60 -21.37
C THR A 23 -29.10 23.54 -22.38
N PHE A 24 -30.02 22.62 -22.64
CA PHE A 24 -29.99 21.62 -23.67
C PHE A 24 -29.98 22.25 -25.07
N GLY A 25 -28.98 21.89 -25.87
CA GLY A 25 -28.96 22.11 -27.32
C GLY A 25 -28.96 20.75 -28.00
N VAL A 26 -30.15 20.33 -28.42
CA VAL A 26 -30.37 19.18 -29.31
C VAL A 26 -30.04 19.64 -30.74
N LEU A 27 -29.08 19.02 -31.40
CA LEU A 27 -29.01 19.07 -32.87
C LEU A 27 -28.70 17.66 -33.39
N ALA A 28 -29.77 17.07 -33.95
CA ALA A 28 -29.70 15.84 -34.72
C ALA A 28 -29.12 16.11 -36.08
N LEU A 29 -28.12 15.35 -36.51
CA LEU A 29 -27.75 15.24 -37.92
C LEU A 29 -27.56 13.76 -38.26
N VAL A 30 -28.60 13.25 -38.95
CA VAL A 30 -28.62 11.99 -39.68
C VAL A 30 -27.83 12.17 -40.96
N ALA A 31 -26.81 11.37 -41.15
CA ALA A 31 -26.23 11.16 -42.47
C ALA A 31 -26.00 9.66 -42.67
N ALA A 32 -26.90 9.10 -43.47
CA ALA A 32 -26.79 7.76 -44.03
C ALA A 32 -25.59 7.77 -45.04
N PHE A 33 -24.72 6.78 -44.92
CA PHE A 33 -23.80 6.47 -46.02
C PHE A 33 -23.85 4.98 -46.30
N MET A 34 -24.24 4.72 -47.54
CA MET A 34 -24.46 3.45 -48.23
C MET A 34 -23.18 2.57 -48.20
N LEU A 35 -23.45 1.28 -48.04
CA LEU A 35 -22.55 0.18 -48.39
C LEU A 35 -22.39 0.10 -49.94
N PRO A 36 -21.25 -0.44 -50.40
CA PRO A 36 -21.38 -1.46 -51.45
C PRO A 36 -20.74 -2.78 -51.02
N ALA A 37 -21.47 -3.80 -51.46
CA ALA A 37 -21.16 -5.21 -51.34
C ALA A 37 -20.12 -5.69 -52.35
N CYS A 38 -19.61 -6.86 -52.08
CA CYS A 38 -19.02 -7.87 -52.95
C CYS A 38 -17.65 -7.57 -53.59
N GLN A 39 -16.70 -8.43 -53.27
CA GLN A 39 -16.28 -9.46 -54.23
C GLN A 39 -15.42 -10.53 -53.56
N SER A 40 -15.89 -11.74 -53.75
CA SER A 40 -15.15 -13.00 -53.53
C SER A 40 -14.20 -13.15 -54.73
N ASP A 41 -12.92 -13.43 -54.46
CA ASP A 41 -12.09 -14.13 -55.41
C ASP A 41 -11.22 -15.17 -54.74
N ALA A 42 -11.27 -16.32 -55.37
CA ALA A 42 -10.79 -17.61 -54.87
C ALA A 42 -9.30 -17.84 -55.25
N ILE A 43 -8.69 -18.63 -54.39
CA ILE A 43 -7.68 -19.65 -54.69
C ILE A 43 -6.38 -19.20 -55.37
N SER A 44 -5.29 -19.27 -54.62
CA SER A 44 -4.00 -19.76 -55.18
C SER A 44 -3.18 -20.43 -54.10
N SER A 45 -3.11 -21.73 -54.23
CA SER A 45 -2.21 -22.62 -53.51
C SER A 45 -0.77 -22.38 -53.99
N GLN A 46 0.15 -22.10 -53.07
CA GLN A 46 1.58 -22.30 -53.34
C GLN A 46 2.31 -22.87 -52.12
N PRO A 47 3.24 -23.80 -52.35
CA PRO A 47 3.83 -24.64 -51.31
C PRO A 47 5.03 -24.01 -50.64
N ASN A 48 5.16 -24.33 -49.37
CA ASN A 48 6.32 -24.31 -48.47
C ASN A 48 7.67 -23.92 -49.03
N ALA A 49 8.25 -22.88 -48.45
CA ALA A 49 9.67 -22.74 -48.22
C ALA A 49 9.92 -22.39 -46.75
N PRO A 50 10.87 -23.01 -46.04
CA PRO A 50 11.12 -22.70 -44.64
C PRO A 50 11.88 -21.37 -44.52
N ALA A 51 11.31 -20.39 -43.85
CA ALA A 51 12.00 -19.16 -43.48
C ALA A 51 12.84 -19.39 -42.23
N PRO A 52 14.07 -18.85 -42.14
CA PRO A 52 14.93 -19.00 -40.98
C PRO A 52 14.48 -18.05 -39.84
N GLY A 53 14.40 -18.63 -38.64
CA GLY A 53 14.63 -18.01 -37.36
C GLY A 53 13.98 -16.64 -37.10
N ALA A 54 12.66 -16.57 -36.84
CA ALA A 54 12.10 -15.45 -36.11
C ALA A 54 12.40 -15.66 -34.62
N ASN A 55 13.26 -14.81 -34.07
CA ASN A 55 13.39 -14.61 -32.63
C ASN A 55 11.99 -14.31 -32.05
N GLN A 56 11.36 -15.30 -31.44
CA GLN A 56 10.22 -15.05 -30.59
C GLN A 56 10.73 -14.20 -29.41
N PRO A 57 10.12 -13.02 -29.15
CA PRO A 57 10.38 -12.34 -27.90
C PRO A 57 9.94 -13.31 -26.80
N ALA A 58 10.87 -13.57 -25.88
CA ALA A 58 10.63 -14.40 -24.70
C ALA A 58 9.33 -13.93 -24.07
N ALA A 59 8.31 -14.80 -24.08
CA ALA A 59 7.08 -14.59 -23.35
C ALA A 59 7.47 -14.32 -21.91
N SER A 60 7.14 -13.12 -21.41
CA SER A 60 7.29 -12.75 -20.02
C SER A 60 6.53 -13.77 -19.19
N ALA A 61 7.24 -14.77 -18.70
CA ALA A 61 6.69 -15.77 -17.81
C ALA A 61 6.14 -15.02 -16.60
N LYS A 62 4.81 -15.04 -16.44
CA LYS A 62 4.14 -14.60 -15.23
C LYS A 62 4.85 -15.28 -14.06
N PRO A 63 5.43 -14.55 -13.09
CA PRO A 63 6.16 -15.18 -11.99
C PRO A 63 5.27 -16.22 -11.33
N ALA A 64 5.78 -17.44 -11.18
CA ALA A 64 5.07 -18.49 -10.46
C ALA A 64 4.74 -17.96 -9.07
N ALA A 65 3.47 -18.02 -8.67
CA ALA A 65 2.95 -17.42 -7.46
C ALA A 65 3.62 -17.90 -6.15
N ASN A 66 4.50 -18.91 -6.23
CA ASN A 66 5.19 -19.55 -5.11
C ASN A 66 6.73 -19.50 -5.19
N ALA A 67 7.34 -18.76 -6.15
CA ALA A 67 8.78 -18.60 -6.14
C ALA A 67 9.19 -17.65 -4.99
N PRO A 68 10.21 -17.99 -4.18
CA PRO A 68 10.71 -17.10 -3.14
C PRO A 68 11.13 -15.77 -3.77
N ARG A 69 10.54 -14.66 -3.31
CA ARG A 69 10.96 -13.34 -3.77
C ARG A 69 12.42 -13.10 -3.37
N PRO A 70 13.21 -12.38 -4.18
CA PRO A 70 14.55 -12.01 -3.79
C PRO A 70 14.50 -11.13 -2.53
N PRO A 71 15.58 -11.09 -1.74
CA PRO A 71 15.69 -10.12 -0.65
C PRO A 71 15.51 -8.69 -1.16
N LEU A 72 15.03 -7.82 -0.28
CA LEU A 72 14.98 -6.39 -0.55
C LEU A 72 16.39 -5.87 -0.88
N PRO A 73 16.52 -4.92 -1.82
CA PRO A 73 17.81 -4.31 -2.12
C PRO A 73 18.46 -3.69 -0.87
N ALA A 74 19.78 -3.71 -0.82
CA ALA A 74 20.53 -3.11 0.28
C ALA A 74 20.19 -1.62 0.50
N SER A 75 19.85 -0.90 -0.58
CA SER A 75 19.35 0.48 -0.51
C SER A 75 18.07 0.61 0.32
N VAL A 76 17.17 -0.36 0.24
CA VAL A 76 15.92 -0.39 1.03
C VAL A 76 16.20 -0.81 2.47
N LEU A 77 16.98 -1.89 2.65
CA LEU A 77 17.34 -2.39 3.98
C LEU A 77 18.10 -1.38 4.83
N ASN A 78 18.94 -0.54 4.19
CA ASN A 78 19.77 0.47 4.85
C ASN A 78 19.21 1.89 4.77
N THR A 79 17.99 2.07 4.28
CA THR A 79 17.32 3.38 4.33
C THR A 79 17.20 3.82 5.79
N GLU A 80 17.69 5.02 6.08
CA GLU A 80 17.53 5.63 7.38
C GLU A 80 16.09 6.11 7.57
N LEU A 81 15.44 5.58 8.58
CA LEU A 81 14.09 5.91 8.99
C LEU A 81 14.13 6.65 10.32
N LYS A 82 13.17 7.54 10.55
CA LYS A 82 13.05 8.29 11.80
C LYS A 82 11.73 7.94 12.47
N ASP A 83 11.76 7.57 13.73
CA ASP A 83 10.54 7.35 14.50
C ASP A 83 9.97 8.66 15.07
N ILE A 84 8.76 8.60 15.61
CA ILE A 84 8.06 9.78 16.17
C ILE A 84 8.74 10.33 17.44
N GLU A 85 9.67 9.56 18.03
CA GLU A 85 10.50 10.00 19.16
C GLU A 85 11.82 10.64 18.68
N GLY A 86 12.03 10.75 17.37
CA GLY A 86 13.22 11.34 16.76
C GLY A 86 14.41 10.41 16.64
N LYS A 87 14.27 9.11 16.99
CA LYS A 87 15.37 8.13 16.87
C LYS A 87 15.45 7.62 15.45
N THR A 88 16.67 7.51 14.94
CA THR A 88 16.94 6.90 13.64
C THR A 88 17.15 5.40 13.78
N PHE A 89 16.72 4.65 12.76
CA PHE A 89 16.91 3.21 12.65
C PHE A 89 16.83 2.78 11.18
N LYS A 90 17.21 1.54 10.90
CA LYS A 90 17.16 0.92 9.57
C LYS A 90 16.48 -0.44 9.67
N LEU A 91 15.92 -0.93 8.57
CA LEU A 91 15.38 -2.28 8.57
C LEU A 91 16.49 -3.33 8.79
N SER A 92 17.70 -3.07 8.34
CA SER A 92 18.87 -3.93 8.60
C SER A 92 19.22 -4.10 10.09
N ASP A 93 18.78 -3.20 10.98
CA ASP A 93 18.97 -3.34 12.43
C ASP A 93 18.16 -4.51 13.03
N TYR A 94 17.19 -5.00 12.25
CA TYR A 94 16.34 -6.14 12.58
C TYR A 94 16.77 -7.43 11.89
N ALA A 95 18.00 -7.49 11.35
CA ALA A 95 18.52 -8.70 10.71
C ALA A 95 18.36 -9.92 11.62
N GLY A 96 17.91 -11.04 11.06
CA GLY A 96 17.58 -12.25 11.82
C GLY A 96 16.23 -12.27 12.54
N LYS A 97 15.49 -11.17 12.56
CA LYS A 97 14.12 -11.08 13.09
C LYS A 97 13.11 -11.04 11.95
N VAL A 98 11.90 -11.52 12.20
CA VAL A 98 10.77 -11.26 11.31
C VAL A 98 10.21 -9.89 11.64
N VAL A 99 10.01 -9.05 10.61
CA VAL A 99 9.48 -7.70 10.78
C VAL A 99 8.15 -7.56 10.07
N ILE A 100 7.14 -7.05 10.78
CA ILE A 100 5.90 -6.59 10.19
C ILE A 100 6.04 -5.08 10.00
N VAL A 101 5.85 -4.59 8.77
CA VAL A 101 5.73 -3.15 8.49
C VAL A 101 4.29 -2.87 8.09
N ASN A 102 3.62 -1.99 8.83
CA ASN A 102 2.25 -1.56 8.54
C ASN A 102 2.26 -0.08 8.17
N ILE A 103 1.80 0.25 6.95
CA ILE A 103 1.66 1.63 6.47
C ILE A 103 0.23 2.07 6.73
N TRP A 104 0.06 3.18 7.44
CA TRP A 104 -1.22 3.63 7.96
C TRP A 104 -1.31 5.16 8.04
N ALA A 105 -2.46 5.69 8.49
CA ALA A 105 -2.64 7.11 8.81
C ALA A 105 -3.73 7.30 9.87
N THR A 106 -3.68 8.40 10.62
CA THR A 106 -4.64 8.70 11.69
C THR A 106 -6.07 8.91 11.17
N TRP A 107 -6.21 9.48 9.99
CA TRP A 107 -7.49 9.71 9.31
C TRP A 107 -8.09 8.47 8.64
N CYS A 108 -7.32 7.36 8.56
CA CYS A 108 -7.73 6.14 7.86
C CYS A 108 -8.64 5.27 8.74
N GLY A 109 -9.92 5.22 8.45
CA GLY A 109 -10.89 4.41 9.18
C GLY A 109 -10.58 2.90 9.26
N PRO A 110 -10.27 2.24 8.13
CA PRO A 110 -9.83 0.85 8.13
C PRO A 110 -8.55 0.59 8.92
N CYS A 111 -7.59 1.54 8.92
CA CYS A 111 -6.35 1.43 9.71
C CYS A 111 -6.63 1.39 11.20
N ARG A 112 -7.53 2.25 11.68
CA ARG A 112 -7.95 2.27 13.09
C ARG A 112 -8.57 0.95 13.55
N LYS A 113 -9.27 0.25 12.65
CA LYS A 113 -9.84 -1.07 12.94
C LYS A 113 -8.80 -2.18 12.92
N GLU A 114 -7.74 -2.03 12.10
CA GLU A 114 -6.65 -3.01 12.00
C GLU A 114 -5.71 -2.99 13.23
N ILE A 115 -5.46 -1.80 13.82
CA ILE A 115 -4.47 -1.61 14.91
C ILE A 115 -4.65 -2.59 16.07
N PRO A 116 -5.85 -2.83 16.64
CA PRO A 116 -6.01 -3.79 17.71
C PRO A 116 -5.61 -5.23 17.36
N ASP A 117 -5.90 -5.65 16.12
CA ASP A 117 -5.50 -6.95 15.60
C ASP A 117 -4.00 -7.06 15.40
N LEU A 118 -3.36 -5.98 14.90
CA LEU A 118 -1.90 -5.91 14.77
C LEU A 118 -1.22 -6.02 16.14
N ILE A 119 -1.71 -5.31 17.16
CA ILE A 119 -1.20 -5.40 18.54
C ILE A 119 -1.31 -6.83 19.04
N LYS A 120 -2.48 -7.46 18.88
CA LYS A 120 -2.71 -8.84 19.30
C LYS A 120 -1.77 -9.81 18.61
N VAL A 121 -1.70 -9.75 17.28
CA VAL A 121 -0.83 -10.64 16.50
C VAL A 121 0.64 -10.43 16.85
N SER A 122 1.11 -9.17 16.95
CA SER A 122 2.51 -8.91 17.32
C SER A 122 2.88 -9.45 18.70
N ASN A 123 1.97 -9.33 19.68
CA ASN A 123 2.18 -9.85 21.03
C ASN A 123 2.24 -11.38 21.06
N GLU A 124 1.42 -12.07 20.25
CA GLU A 124 1.44 -13.53 20.12
C GLU A 124 2.82 -14.07 19.66
N TYR A 125 3.53 -13.30 18.85
CA TYR A 125 4.80 -13.71 18.23
C TYR A 125 6.05 -13.03 18.78
N LYS A 126 5.89 -12.09 19.72
CA LYS A 126 7.01 -11.30 20.28
C LYS A 126 8.14 -12.17 20.84
N SER A 127 7.81 -13.23 21.59
CA SER A 127 8.79 -14.17 22.16
C SER A 127 9.53 -14.99 21.09
N ARG A 128 9.02 -15.04 19.86
CA ARG A 128 9.62 -15.74 18.73
C ARG A 128 10.46 -14.81 17.83
N GLY A 129 10.71 -13.57 18.27
CA GLY A 129 11.53 -12.59 17.56
C GLY A 129 10.82 -11.95 16.38
N VAL A 130 9.53 -11.68 16.50
CA VAL A 130 8.74 -10.88 15.56
C VAL A 130 8.61 -9.45 16.08
N GLU A 131 8.91 -8.47 15.25
CA GLU A 131 8.80 -7.05 15.55
C GLU A 131 7.74 -6.39 14.65
N LEU A 132 7.04 -5.38 15.17
CA LEU A 132 6.07 -4.59 14.43
C LEU A 132 6.52 -3.13 14.37
N ILE A 133 6.50 -2.56 13.18
CA ILE A 133 6.78 -1.16 12.90
C ILE A 133 5.58 -0.59 12.15
N GLY A 134 4.95 0.45 12.70
CA GLY A 134 3.96 1.26 12.00
C GLY A 134 4.66 2.41 11.28
N MET A 135 4.30 2.66 10.02
CA MET A 135 4.75 3.83 9.27
C MET A 135 3.55 4.70 8.94
N THR A 136 3.55 5.93 9.41
CA THR A 136 2.47 6.87 9.12
C THR A 136 2.78 7.70 7.87
N ASN A 137 1.74 7.93 7.04
CA ASN A 137 1.85 8.76 5.84
C ASN A 137 1.64 10.25 6.09
N GLU A 138 1.55 10.65 7.37
CA GLU A 138 1.43 12.05 7.75
C GLU A 138 2.76 12.78 7.69
N ASP A 139 2.69 14.11 7.57
CA ASP A 139 3.87 14.97 7.52
C ASP A 139 4.48 15.16 8.93
N PRO A 140 5.78 14.87 9.13
CA PRO A 140 6.42 14.99 10.45
C PRO A 140 6.50 16.43 10.98
N THR A 141 6.30 17.45 10.14
CA THR A 141 6.37 18.85 10.57
C THR A 141 5.00 19.46 10.89
N GLU A 142 3.97 18.99 10.19
CA GLU A 142 2.61 19.52 10.32
C GLU A 142 1.74 18.67 11.27
N ASP A 143 1.93 17.34 11.25
CA ASP A 143 1.04 16.39 11.90
C ASP A 143 1.63 15.73 13.16
N GLU A 144 2.84 16.11 13.60
CA GLU A 144 3.54 15.46 14.71
C GLU A 144 2.66 15.35 15.98
N ALA A 145 2.02 16.45 16.37
CA ALA A 145 1.17 16.47 17.55
C ALA A 145 -0.05 15.55 17.42
N VAL A 146 -0.66 15.52 16.22
CA VAL A 146 -1.84 14.68 15.92
C VAL A 146 -1.46 13.19 15.97
N VAL A 147 -0.34 12.82 15.35
CA VAL A 147 0.15 11.44 15.33
C VAL A 147 0.52 10.97 16.74
N LYS A 148 1.26 11.77 17.51
CA LYS A 148 1.64 11.43 18.89
C LYS A 148 0.43 11.26 19.81
N GLU A 149 -0.53 12.15 19.74
CA GLU A 149 -1.77 12.05 20.53
C GLU A 149 -2.59 10.82 20.12
N PHE A 150 -2.66 10.52 18.82
CA PHE A 150 -3.32 9.31 18.33
C PHE A 150 -2.65 8.04 18.86
N VAL A 151 -1.33 7.94 18.76
CA VAL A 151 -0.54 6.79 19.24
C VAL A 151 -0.77 6.57 20.73
N LYS A 152 -0.78 7.65 21.54
CA LYS A 152 -1.05 7.62 22.98
C LYS A 152 -2.48 7.18 23.28
N THR A 153 -3.47 7.77 22.60
CA THR A 153 -4.90 7.49 22.83
C THR A 153 -5.28 6.07 22.42
N GLN A 154 -4.65 5.53 21.36
CA GLN A 154 -4.85 4.17 20.90
C GLN A 154 -3.95 3.14 21.63
N GLU A 155 -3.14 3.60 22.60
CA GLU A 155 -2.23 2.77 23.39
C GLU A 155 -1.35 1.87 22.51
N ILE A 156 -0.81 2.42 21.40
CA ILE A 156 0.01 1.67 20.43
C ILE A 156 1.36 1.36 21.05
N PRO A 157 1.71 0.07 21.30
CA PRO A 157 2.89 -0.30 22.08
C PRO A 157 4.14 -0.56 21.22
N TYR A 158 4.06 -0.36 19.90
CA TYR A 158 5.15 -0.63 18.96
C TYR A 158 5.68 0.65 18.34
N ARG A 159 6.87 0.54 17.72
CA ARG A 159 7.54 1.68 17.08
C ARG A 159 6.70 2.27 15.97
N ILE A 160 6.52 3.58 15.98
CA ILE A 160 5.92 4.34 14.89
C ILE A 160 7.00 5.18 14.24
N ALA A 161 7.13 5.04 12.92
CA ALA A 161 8.05 5.80 12.07
C ALA A 161 7.28 6.73 11.13
N TRP A 162 7.95 7.80 10.73
CA TRP A 162 7.47 8.66 9.65
C TRP A 162 7.61 7.96 8.30
N GLY A 163 6.65 8.18 7.42
CA GLY A 163 6.68 7.66 6.07
C GLY A 163 7.93 8.08 5.31
N ASN A 164 8.43 7.17 4.49
CA ASN A 164 9.54 7.40 3.59
C ASN A 164 9.20 6.78 2.23
N GLN A 165 8.91 7.64 1.26
CA GLN A 165 8.43 7.21 -0.06
C GLN A 165 9.38 6.23 -0.74
N SER A 166 10.69 6.46 -0.68
CA SER A 166 11.67 5.57 -1.33
C SER A 166 11.69 4.18 -0.68
N PHE A 167 11.58 4.13 0.65
CA PHE A 167 11.50 2.89 1.40
C PHE A 167 10.20 2.13 1.08
N GLU A 168 9.07 2.81 1.10
CA GLU A 168 7.75 2.22 0.81
C GLU A 168 7.66 1.66 -0.61
N LEU A 169 8.14 2.40 -1.61
CA LEU A 169 8.23 1.93 -2.99
C LEU A 169 9.13 0.68 -3.11
N GLY A 170 10.22 0.65 -2.36
CA GLY A 170 11.11 -0.50 -2.27
C GLY A 170 10.42 -1.74 -1.69
N LEU A 171 9.63 -1.58 -0.61
CA LEU A 171 8.83 -2.66 -0.02
C LEU A 171 7.81 -3.23 -1.03
N MET A 172 7.20 -2.37 -1.82
CA MET A 172 6.18 -2.76 -2.80
C MET A 172 6.76 -3.53 -3.99
N GLN A 173 8.07 -3.46 -4.26
CA GLN A 173 8.77 -4.22 -5.32
C GLN A 173 8.05 -4.13 -6.69
N GLY A 174 7.62 -2.94 -7.07
CA GLY A 174 6.90 -2.70 -8.33
C GLY A 174 5.38 -2.93 -8.28
N ASN A 175 4.83 -3.52 -7.22
CA ASN A 175 3.39 -3.63 -7.00
C ASN A 175 2.84 -2.41 -6.24
N VAL A 176 3.07 -1.23 -6.80
CA VAL A 176 2.74 0.04 -6.16
C VAL A 176 1.23 0.22 -6.05
N LYS A 177 0.76 0.47 -4.82
CA LYS A 177 -0.63 0.82 -4.52
C LYS A 177 -0.63 2.03 -3.60
N ASN A 178 -1.34 3.08 -4.00
CA ASN A 178 -1.46 4.31 -3.21
C ASN A 178 -2.72 4.26 -2.32
N VAL A 179 -2.77 3.29 -1.42
CA VAL A 179 -3.87 3.09 -0.46
C VAL A 179 -3.31 2.65 0.89
N VAL A 180 -4.02 2.96 1.95
CA VAL A 180 -3.76 2.49 3.31
C VAL A 180 -5.00 1.78 3.87
N PRO A 181 -4.85 0.78 4.77
CA PRO A 181 -3.58 0.25 5.27
C PRO A 181 -2.88 -0.70 4.30
N GLN A 182 -1.57 -0.87 4.47
CA GLN A 182 -0.80 -1.91 3.83
C GLN A 182 0.08 -2.59 4.87
N SER A 183 0.08 -3.93 4.89
CA SER A 183 0.89 -4.70 5.83
C SER A 183 1.83 -5.63 5.07
N PHE A 184 3.12 -5.58 5.43
CA PHE A 184 4.18 -6.41 4.88
C PHE A 184 4.74 -7.32 5.97
N VAL A 185 5.01 -8.58 5.66
CA VAL A 185 5.78 -9.48 6.53
C VAL A 185 7.11 -9.75 5.85
N ILE A 186 8.19 -9.47 6.56
CA ILE A 186 9.56 -9.50 6.05
C ILE A 186 10.35 -10.51 6.88
N THR A 187 11.06 -11.42 6.22
CA THR A 187 11.93 -12.42 6.85
C THR A 187 13.19 -11.81 7.42
N GLY A 188 13.88 -12.52 8.31
CA GLY A 188 15.13 -12.07 8.91
C GLY A 188 16.29 -11.84 7.92
N ASP A 189 16.20 -12.39 6.72
CA ASP A 189 17.11 -12.15 5.59
C ASP A 189 16.60 -11.10 4.58
N GLY A 190 15.53 -10.38 4.94
CA GLY A 190 15.04 -9.23 4.17
C GLY A 190 14.11 -9.55 2.99
N ARG A 191 13.45 -10.72 2.94
CA ARG A 191 12.48 -11.04 1.88
C ARG A 191 11.06 -10.69 2.31
N VAL A 192 10.30 -10.07 1.42
CA VAL A 192 8.86 -9.84 1.63
C VAL A 192 8.10 -11.13 1.28
N VAL A 193 7.57 -11.81 2.27
CA VAL A 193 6.79 -13.06 2.09
C VAL A 193 5.29 -12.80 2.03
N LEU A 194 4.82 -11.68 2.57
CA LEU A 194 3.41 -11.29 2.53
C LEU A 194 3.29 -9.78 2.29
N HIS A 195 2.37 -9.40 1.41
CA HIS A 195 1.90 -8.02 1.24
C HIS A 195 0.37 -8.02 1.21
N LEU A 196 -0.24 -7.38 2.19
CA LEU A 196 -1.68 -7.16 2.29
C LEU A 196 -1.99 -5.71 1.96
N THR A 197 -3.12 -5.50 1.30
CA THR A 197 -3.62 -4.16 0.96
C THR A 197 -5.06 -4.05 1.43
N GLY A 198 -5.37 -3.00 2.19
CA GLY A 198 -6.65 -2.84 2.87
C GLY A 198 -6.77 -3.77 4.07
N PHE A 199 -7.84 -3.60 4.83
CA PHE A 199 -8.16 -4.38 6.02
C PHE A 199 -9.49 -5.13 5.85
N ASN A 200 -9.48 -6.40 6.20
CA ASN A 200 -10.67 -7.24 6.33
C ASN A 200 -10.59 -7.98 7.66
N GLU A 201 -11.50 -7.68 8.57
CA GLU A 201 -11.53 -8.19 9.93
C GLU A 201 -11.53 -9.73 10.01
N ALA A 202 -12.24 -10.38 9.08
CA ALA A 202 -12.33 -11.84 9.07
C ALA A 202 -11.07 -12.54 8.55
N THR A 203 -10.30 -11.90 7.65
CA THR A 203 -9.22 -12.59 6.94
C THR A 203 -7.83 -12.01 7.19
N THR A 204 -7.69 -10.70 7.43
CA THR A 204 -6.39 -10.05 7.60
C THR A 204 -5.58 -10.63 8.77
N PRO A 205 -6.14 -10.83 9.99
CA PRO A 205 -5.37 -11.38 11.11
C PRO A 205 -4.87 -12.80 10.86
N GLN A 206 -5.67 -13.64 10.19
CA GLN A 206 -5.27 -14.99 9.85
C GLN A 206 -4.15 -15.01 8.81
N ARG A 207 -4.26 -14.18 7.78
CA ARG A 207 -3.24 -14.05 6.73
C ARG A 207 -1.92 -13.52 7.29
N LEU A 208 -1.96 -12.57 8.24
CA LEU A 208 -0.77 -12.10 8.94
C LEU A 208 -0.08 -13.24 9.69
N ARG A 209 -0.83 -14.04 10.46
CA ARG A 209 -0.27 -15.22 11.16
C ARG A 209 0.37 -16.20 10.19
N GLN A 210 -0.30 -16.52 9.09
CA GLN A 210 0.25 -17.40 8.04
C GLN A 210 1.57 -16.85 7.47
N GLY A 211 1.61 -15.55 7.16
CA GLY A 211 2.83 -14.89 6.67
C GLY A 211 3.96 -14.91 7.69
N ILE A 212 3.65 -14.69 8.98
CA ILE A 212 4.63 -14.75 10.06
C ILE A 212 5.18 -16.18 10.21
N GLU A 213 4.33 -17.19 10.22
CA GLU A 213 4.77 -18.59 10.30
C GLU A 213 5.65 -18.98 9.11
N GLN A 214 5.27 -18.55 7.90
CA GLN A 214 6.09 -18.71 6.72
C GLN A 214 7.46 -18.04 6.86
N ALA A 215 7.49 -16.80 7.38
CA ALA A 215 8.73 -16.06 7.59
C ALA A 215 9.64 -16.72 8.65
N LEU A 216 9.05 -17.24 9.74
CA LEU A 216 9.77 -17.92 10.79
C LEU A 216 10.33 -19.27 10.35
N SER A 217 9.60 -20.01 9.49
CA SER A 217 10.06 -21.29 8.95
C SER A 217 11.18 -21.14 7.90
N SER A 218 11.32 -19.98 7.29
CA SER A 218 12.38 -19.70 6.31
C SER A 218 13.72 -19.27 6.94
N LYS A 219 13.85 -19.32 8.28
CA LYS A 219 15.09 -19.08 9.03
C LYS A 219 16.06 -20.27 9.01
N GLY A 220 15.99 -21.14 8.02
CA GLY A 220 16.91 -22.25 7.83
C GLY A 220 18.15 -21.86 7.02
#